data_aba96a2513904957b0c596a770cceb0b
#
_entry.id   aba96a2513904957b0c596a770cceb0b
#
_cell.length_a   1.000
_cell.length_b   1.000
_cell.length_c   1.000
_cell.angle_alpha   90.00
_cell.angle_beta   90.00
_cell.angle_gamma   90.00
#
_symmetry.space_group_name_H-M   'P 1'
#
loop_
_entity.id
_entity.type
_entity.pdbx_description
1 polymer ?
#
loop_
_entity_poly.entity_id
_entity_poly.type
_entity_poly.pdbx_seq_one_letter_code
_entity_poly.pdbx_strand_id
1 'polypeptide(L)'
;KNFGLYRERTGAMTLISENEAAAKVATTQIAAAARAMYSMPPDHGAAIVQLILSNDALRTEWDTELTEMRDRINGLRAQFVKQIQSIGIDQDFSFIEREKGMFSFLGVDVDQVQALVNDHSVYLVNSSRINVAGINDANIEYLANSLATVLKV
;
A
#
# COMPACT_ATOMS: atom_id res chain seq x y z
N LYS A 1 -0.11 -0.82 -6.78
CA LYS A 1 -0.12 -1.52 -8.07
C LYS A 1 -1.55 -1.59 -8.57
N ASN A 2 -1.80 -0.83 -9.61
CA ASN A 2 -3.14 -0.71 -10.16
C ASN A 2 -3.66 -2.07 -10.64
N PHE A 3 -4.86 -2.45 -10.26
CA PHE A 3 -5.49 -3.75 -10.58
C PHE A 3 -4.64 -4.99 -10.24
N GLY A 4 -3.69 -4.91 -9.31
CA GLY A 4 -2.76 -6.01 -9.05
C GLY A 4 -1.74 -6.28 -10.16
N LEU A 5 -1.74 -5.51 -11.21
CA LEU A 5 -0.85 -5.66 -12.38
C LEU A 5 0.56 -5.12 -12.07
N TYR A 6 1.37 -5.96 -11.45
CA TYR A 6 2.64 -5.52 -10.86
C TYR A 6 3.70 -5.18 -11.91
N ARG A 7 3.88 -6.04 -12.91
CA ARG A 7 4.90 -5.90 -13.97
C ARG A 7 4.45 -5.04 -15.15
N GLU A 8 3.15 -4.94 -15.38
CA GLU A 8 2.58 -4.21 -16.50
C GLU A 8 2.80 -2.69 -16.42
N ARG A 9 3.17 -2.17 -15.26
CA ARG A 9 3.43 -0.75 -15.02
C ARG A 9 2.26 0.15 -15.44
N THR A 10 1.05 -0.39 -15.35
CA THR A 10 -0.18 0.32 -15.75
C THR A 10 -0.57 1.36 -14.72
N GLY A 11 -0.88 2.54 -15.18
CA GLY A 11 -1.36 3.65 -14.39
C GLY A 11 -1.90 4.76 -15.29
N ALA A 12 -2.46 5.79 -14.67
CA ALA A 12 -2.93 6.97 -15.35
C ALA A 12 -2.32 8.22 -14.69
N MET A 13 -1.90 9.17 -15.52
CA MET A 13 -1.48 10.49 -15.08
C MET A 13 -2.52 11.52 -15.55
N THR A 14 -2.98 12.34 -14.63
CA THR A 14 -3.88 13.45 -14.92
C THR A 14 -3.16 14.76 -14.62
N LEU A 15 -3.12 15.65 -15.58
CA LEU A 15 -2.57 16.99 -15.41
C LEU A 15 -3.71 18.02 -15.46
N ILE A 16 -3.83 18.80 -14.41
CA ILE A 16 -4.77 19.93 -14.35
C ILE A 16 -3.99 21.18 -14.72
N SER A 17 -4.46 21.87 -15.74
CA SER A 17 -3.84 23.11 -16.24
C SER A 17 -4.78 24.29 -16.03
N GLU A 18 -4.21 25.49 -16.03
CA GLU A 18 -4.95 26.74 -15.80
C GLU A 18 -6.04 27.00 -16.87
N ASN A 19 -5.76 26.61 -18.13
CA ASN A 19 -6.70 26.74 -19.24
C ASN A 19 -6.40 25.72 -20.34
N GLU A 20 -7.26 25.66 -21.36
CA GLU A 20 -7.14 24.72 -22.48
C GLU A 20 -5.83 24.90 -23.29
N ALA A 21 -5.38 26.12 -23.49
CA ALA A 21 -4.14 26.38 -24.24
C ALA A 21 -2.93 25.83 -23.47
N ALA A 22 -2.86 26.06 -22.17
CA ALA A 22 -1.82 25.49 -21.30
C ALA A 22 -1.90 23.97 -21.27
N ALA A 23 -3.10 23.37 -21.22
CA ALA A 23 -3.29 21.92 -21.27
C ALA A 23 -2.74 21.32 -22.58
N LYS A 24 -3.02 21.95 -23.73
CA LYS A 24 -2.50 21.49 -25.01
C LYS A 24 -0.97 21.53 -25.06
N VAL A 25 -0.36 22.61 -24.60
CA VAL A 25 1.10 22.72 -24.53
C VAL A 25 1.68 21.64 -23.58
N ALA A 26 1.14 21.49 -22.39
CA ALA A 26 1.59 20.49 -21.44
C ALA A 26 1.49 19.06 -22.00
N THR A 27 0.41 18.74 -22.70
CA THR A 27 0.22 17.43 -23.35
C THR A 27 1.32 17.16 -24.38
N THR A 28 1.71 18.15 -25.19
CA THR A 28 2.80 17.97 -26.15
C THR A 28 4.15 17.72 -25.48
N GLN A 29 4.43 18.40 -24.37
CA GLN A 29 5.67 18.20 -23.61
C GLN A 29 5.72 16.82 -22.93
N ILE A 30 4.60 16.38 -22.35
CA ILE A 30 4.48 15.04 -21.76
C ILE A 30 4.66 13.96 -22.83
N ALA A 31 4.02 14.12 -24.00
CA ALA A 31 4.16 13.20 -25.11
C ALA A 31 5.61 13.15 -25.63
N ALA A 32 6.30 14.28 -25.74
CA ALA A 32 7.70 14.33 -26.13
C ALA A 32 8.61 13.64 -25.11
N ALA A 33 8.39 13.86 -23.81
CA ALA A 33 9.14 13.21 -22.74
C ALA A 33 8.92 11.68 -22.76
N ALA A 34 7.67 11.24 -22.88
CA ALA A 34 7.32 9.82 -22.97
C ALA A 34 7.99 9.16 -24.19
N ARG A 35 7.95 9.84 -25.35
CA ARG A 35 8.61 9.34 -26.56
C ARG A 35 10.12 9.23 -26.39
N ALA A 36 10.75 10.17 -25.71
CA ALA A 36 12.19 10.12 -25.45
C ALA A 36 12.58 8.99 -24.47
N MET A 37 11.73 8.68 -23.50
CA MET A 37 12.02 7.65 -22.50
C MET A 37 11.80 6.21 -23.00
N TYR A 38 10.68 5.93 -23.66
CA TYR A 38 10.31 4.56 -24.06
C TYR A 38 9.57 4.48 -25.42
N SER A 39 9.42 5.56 -26.13
CA SER A 39 8.78 5.69 -27.44
C SER A 39 7.29 5.34 -27.44
N MET A 40 6.93 4.08 -27.21
CA MET A 40 5.55 3.60 -27.18
C MET A 40 5.34 2.65 -25.99
N PRO A 41 4.34 2.88 -25.13
CA PRO A 41 4.08 2.01 -24.00
C PRO A 41 3.55 0.65 -24.47
N PRO A 42 3.77 -0.42 -23.67
CA PRO A 42 3.06 -1.69 -23.87
C PRO A 42 1.55 -1.48 -23.72
N ASP A 43 0.76 -2.16 -24.53
CA ASP A 43 -0.71 -2.06 -24.53
C ASP A 43 -1.36 -3.01 -23.50
N HIS A 44 -0.76 -4.17 -23.25
CA HIS A 44 -1.35 -5.28 -22.53
C HIS A 44 -1.99 -4.89 -21.18
N GLY A 45 -1.28 -4.17 -20.34
CA GLY A 45 -1.80 -3.78 -19.02
C GLY A 45 -3.00 -2.82 -19.10
N ALA A 46 -2.99 -1.88 -20.03
CA ALA A 46 -4.09 -0.95 -20.25
C ALA A 46 -5.31 -1.67 -20.85
N ALA A 47 -5.10 -2.61 -21.76
CA ALA A 47 -6.16 -3.43 -22.36
C ALA A 47 -6.88 -4.31 -21.32
N ILE A 48 -6.16 -4.89 -20.36
CA ILE A 48 -6.76 -5.63 -19.22
C ILE A 48 -7.69 -4.71 -18.42
N VAL A 49 -7.21 -3.53 -18.03
CA VAL A 49 -8.00 -2.55 -17.25
C VAL A 49 -9.25 -2.11 -18.04
N GLN A 50 -9.08 -1.82 -19.33
CA GLN A 50 -10.19 -1.45 -20.21
C GLN A 50 -11.23 -2.56 -20.30
N LEU A 51 -10.82 -3.81 -20.50
CA LEU A 51 -11.70 -4.97 -20.58
C LEU A 51 -12.53 -5.12 -19.30
N ILE A 52 -11.89 -5.06 -18.12
CA ILE A 52 -12.58 -5.18 -16.85
C ILE A 52 -13.59 -4.04 -16.65
N LEU A 53 -13.18 -2.80 -16.88
CA LEU A 53 -14.04 -1.64 -16.62
C LEU A 53 -15.16 -1.43 -17.64
N SER A 54 -15.04 -1.97 -18.85
CA SER A 54 -16.06 -1.88 -19.90
C SER A 54 -17.04 -3.07 -19.95
N ASN A 55 -16.85 -4.09 -19.11
CA ASN A 55 -17.73 -5.24 -18.98
C ASN A 55 -18.37 -5.24 -17.59
N ASP A 56 -19.69 -5.09 -17.51
CA ASP A 56 -20.40 -4.95 -16.23
C ASP A 56 -20.20 -6.15 -15.29
N ALA A 57 -20.14 -7.37 -15.82
CA ALA A 57 -19.94 -8.58 -15.02
C ALA A 57 -18.53 -8.60 -14.42
N LEU A 58 -17.49 -8.36 -15.21
CA LEU A 58 -16.11 -8.32 -14.75
C LEU A 58 -15.87 -7.15 -13.79
N ARG A 59 -16.48 -6.00 -14.05
CA ARG A 59 -16.41 -4.84 -13.16
C ARG A 59 -17.02 -5.12 -11.80
N THR A 60 -18.17 -5.79 -11.76
CA THR A 60 -18.85 -6.17 -10.51
C THR A 60 -18.00 -7.17 -9.72
N GLU A 61 -17.42 -8.17 -10.36
CA GLU A 61 -16.53 -9.14 -9.73
C GLU A 61 -15.29 -8.45 -9.16
N TRP A 62 -14.64 -7.62 -9.93
CA TRP A 62 -13.47 -6.83 -9.50
C TRP A 62 -13.79 -5.92 -8.30
N ASP A 63 -14.93 -5.21 -8.31
CA ASP A 63 -15.34 -4.32 -7.22
C ASP A 63 -15.63 -5.09 -5.93
N THR A 64 -16.20 -6.29 -6.05
CA THR A 64 -16.44 -7.20 -4.93
C THR A 64 -15.11 -7.65 -4.30
N GLU A 65 -14.18 -8.19 -5.09
CA GLU A 65 -12.86 -8.62 -4.60
C GLU A 65 -12.07 -7.46 -3.98
N LEU A 66 -12.10 -6.28 -4.62
CA LEU A 66 -11.44 -5.08 -4.10
C LEU A 66 -12.01 -4.65 -2.75
N THR A 67 -13.32 -4.75 -2.60
CA THR A 67 -14.03 -4.45 -1.34
C THR A 67 -13.61 -5.41 -0.23
N GLU A 68 -13.59 -6.70 -0.49
CA GLU A 68 -13.14 -7.73 0.46
C GLU A 68 -11.68 -7.49 0.91
N MET A 69 -10.78 -7.22 -0.03
CA MET A 69 -9.37 -6.92 0.29
C MET A 69 -9.23 -5.64 1.13
N ARG A 70 -9.96 -4.59 0.79
CA ARG A 70 -9.97 -3.32 1.53
C ARG A 70 -10.47 -3.49 2.94
N ASP A 71 -11.59 -4.18 3.10
CA ASP A 71 -12.24 -4.35 4.40
C ASP A 71 -11.39 -5.26 5.30
N ARG A 72 -10.76 -6.30 4.74
CA ARG A 72 -9.78 -7.12 5.45
C ARG A 72 -8.60 -6.29 5.95
N ILE A 73 -7.97 -5.48 5.10
CA ILE A 73 -6.80 -4.67 5.50
C ILE A 73 -7.18 -3.64 6.57
N ASN A 74 -8.33 -2.96 6.41
CA ASN A 74 -8.79 -1.99 7.41
C ASN A 74 -9.14 -2.68 8.74
N GLY A 75 -9.75 -3.85 8.69
CA GLY A 75 -10.02 -4.67 9.87
C GLY A 75 -8.73 -5.09 10.61
N LEU A 76 -7.71 -5.52 9.88
CA LEU A 76 -6.40 -5.87 10.45
C LEU A 76 -5.68 -4.66 11.08
N ARG A 77 -5.83 -3.46 10.53
CA ARG A 77 -5.31 -2.24 11.14
C ARG A 77 -5.94 -1.98 12.51
N ALA A 78 -7.25 -2.02 12.59
CA ALA A 78 -7.99 -1.83 13.83
C ALA A 78 -7.66 -2.92 14.87
N GLN A 79 -7.61 -4.18 14.46
CA GLN A 79 -7.24 -5.30 15.33
C GLN A 79 -5.81 -5.15 15.86
N PHE A 80 -4.85 -4.76 15.01
CA PHE A 80 -3.47 -4.59 15.43
C PHE A 80 -3.30 -3.45 16.43
N VAL A 81 -3.92 -2.31 16.20
CA VAL A 81 -3.91 -1.18 17.14
C VAL A 81 -4.55 -1.57 18.48
N LYS A 82 -5.70 -2.25 18.44
CA LYS A 82 -6.34 -2.78 19.64
C LYS A 82 -5.46 -3.75 20.43
N GLN A 83 -4.74 -4.63 19.72
CA GLN A 83 -3.82 -5.58 20.33
C GLN A 83 -2.65 -4.86 21.02
N ILE A 84 -2.05 -3.86 20.36
CA ILE A 84 -0.98 -3.03 20.95
C ILE A 84 -1.48 -2.31 22.21
N GLN A 85 -2.65 -1.69 22.16
CA GLN A 85 -3.26 -0.99 23.29
C GLN A 85 -3.51 -1.94 24.49
N SER A 86 -3.93 -3.17 24.22
CA SER A 86 -4.19 -4.16 25.28
C SER A 86 -2.94 -4.60 26.04
N ILE A 87 -1.76 -4.48 25.43
CA ILE A 87 -0.46 -4.78 26.03
C ILE A 87 0.05 -3.64 26.93
N GLY A 88 -0.52 -2.43 26.79
CA GLY A 88 -0.16 -1.26 27.61
C GLY A 88 1.14 -0.59 27.16
N ILE A 89 1.36 -0.50 25.85
CA ILE A 89 2.44 0.32 25.29
C ILE A 89 2.05 1.79 25.38
N ASP A 90 2.90 2.65 25.94
CA ASP A 90 2.62 4.09 26.11
C ASP A 90 2.60 4.86 24.78
N GLN A 91 3.33 4.37 23.76
CA GLN A 91 3.38 4.99 22.45
C GLN A 91 2.05 4.86 21.71
N ASP A 92 1.57 5.97 21.14
CA ASP A 92 0.34 5.99 20.35
C ASP A 92 0.55 5.41 18.95
N PHE A 93 -0.14 4.30 18.66
CA PHE A 93 -0.20 3.65 17.36
C PHE A 93 -1.53 3.87 16.63
N SER A 94 -2.42 4.73 17.13
CA SER A 94 -3.74 4.98 16.52
C SER A 94 -3.65 5.52 15.09
N PHE A 95 -2.53 6.12 14.71
CA PHE A 95 -2.29 6.58 13.34
C PHE A 95 -2.40 5.45 12.30
N ILE A 96 -2.06 4.20 12.68
CA ILE A 96 -2.15 3.03 11.80
C ILE A 96 -3.58 2.80 11.31
N GLU A 97 -4.61 3.04 12.13
CA GLU A 97 -6.02 2.93 11.72
C GLU A 97 -6.41 3.97 10.68
N ARG A 98 -5.81 5.17 10.73
CA ARG A 98 -6.12 6.28 9.82
C ARG A 98 -5.41 6.19 8.48
N GLU A 99 -4.34 5.40 8.41
CA GLU A 99 -3.59 5.17 7.18
C GLU A 99 -4.39 4.31 6.19
N LYS A 100 -4.02 4.40 4.91
CA LYS A 100 -4.67 3.67 3.82
C LYS A 100 -3.66 2.84 3.04
N GLY A 101 -4.16 1.81 2.35
CA GLY A 101 -3.33 0.91 1.55
C GLY A 101 -2.67 -0.20 2.37
N MET A 102 -1.76 -0.95 1.73
CA MET A 102 -1.17 -2.17 2.29
C MET A 102 -0.06 -1.94 3.30
N PHE A 103 0.53 -0.76 3.35
CA PHE A 103 1.72 -0.49 4.14
C PHE A 103 1.46 0.47 5.28
N SER A 104 2.21 0.29 6.37
CA SER A 104 2.33 1.24 7.48
C SER A 104 3.79 1.33 7.92
N PHE A 105 4.18 2.43 8.53
CA PHE A 105 5.45 2.57 9.21
C PHE A 105 5.20 2.46 10.72
N LEU A 106 5.93 1.57 11.40
CA LEU A 106 5.77 1.41 12.85
C LEU A 106 6.34 2.60 13.64
N GLY A 107 7.24 3.39 13.04
CA GLY A 107 7.88 4.51 13.71
C GLY A 107 8.95 4.09 14.73
N VAL A 108 9.45 2.86 14.64
CA VAL A 108 10.56 2.35 15.42
C VAL A 108 11.89 2.64 14.73
N ASP A 109 12.97 2.78 15.49
CA ASP A 109 14.30 3.04 14.97
C ASP A 109 14.98 1.79 14.39
N VAL A 110 16.17 1.96 13.80
CA VAL A 110 16.90 0.88 13.12
C VAL A 110 17.34 -0.21 14.09
N ASP A 111 17.73 0.15 15.31
CA ASP A 111 18.20 -0.82 16.31
C ASP A 111 17.00 -1.69 16.78
N GLN A 112 15.84 -1.07 16.98
CA GLN A 112 14.60 -1.77 17.29
C GLN A 112 14.15 -2.67 16.12
N VAL A 113 14.31 -2.22 14.87
CA VAL A 113 14.05 -3.06 13.69
C VAL A 113 15.00 -4.28 13.68
N GLN A 114 16.29 -4.09 13.97
CA GLN A 114 17.24 -5.19 14.02
C GLN A 114 16.93 -6.17 15.15
N ALA A 115 16.48 -5.70 16.31
CA ALA A 115 16.03 -6.55 17.41
C ALA A 115 14.78 -7.38 17.00
N LEU A 116 13.80 -6.75 16.34
CA LEU A 116 12.64 -7.47 15.77
C LEU A 116 13.06 -8.60 14.82
N VAL A 117 14.03 -8.34 13.94
CA VAL A 117 14.52 -9.33 12.97
C VAL A 117 15.31 -10.45 13.65
N ASN A 118 16.30 -10.10 14.49
CA ASN A 118 17.29 -11.04 15.01
C ASN A 118 16.74 -11.87 16.19
N ASP A 119 15.99 -11.22 17.09
CA ASP A 119 15.55 -11.84 18.34
C ASP A 119 14.12 -12.37 18.26
N HIS A 120 13.29 -11.80 17.37
CA HIS A 120 11.88 -12.16 17.23
C HIS A 120 11.51 -12.74 15.87
N SER A 121 12.43 -12.86 14.91
CA SER A 121 12.14 -13.34 13.54
C SER A 121 10.99 -12.58 12.84
N VAL A 122 10.81 -11.31 13.18
CA VAL A 122 9.85 -10.41 12.55
C VAL A 122 10.57 -9.60 11.48
N TYR A 123 10.36 -9.98 10.22
CA TYR A 123 11.11 -9.44 9.09
C TYR A 123 10.45 -8.20 8.50
N LEU A 124 11.11 -7.06 8.65
CA LEU A 124 10.71 -5.77 8.08
C LEU A 124 11.94 -5.00 7.58
N VAL A 125 11.72 -3.95 6.81
CA VAL A 125 12.80 -3.11 6.29
C VAL A 125 13.25 -2.06 7.33
N ASN A 126 14.50 -1.60 7.25
CA ASN A 126 15.09 -0.63 8.20
C ASN A 126 14.29 0.68 8.36
N SER A 127 13.44 1.02 7.41
CA SER A 127 12.52 2.15 7.54
C SER A 127 11.31 1.88 8.45
N SER A 128 11.28 0.75 9.15
CA SER A 128 10.15 0.27 9.97
C SER A 128 8.84 0.02 9.23
N ARG A 129 8.88 -0.07 7.89
CA ARG A 129 7.68 -0.32 7.07
C ARG A 129 7.26 -1.77 7.14
N ILE A 130 6.00 -2.00 7.50
CA ILE A 130 5.34 -3.31 7.47
C ILE A 130 4.34 -3.41 6.33
N ASN A 131 4.03 -4.63 5.92
CA ASN A 131 2.90 -4.94 5.06
C ASN A 131 1.73 -5.44 5.91
N VAL A 132 0.71 -4.62 6.09
CA VAL A 132 -0.48 -4.95 6.90
C VAL A 132 -1.20 -6.19 6.38
N ALA A 133 -1.19 -6.44 5.06
CA ALA A 133 -1.81 -7.63 4.48
C ALA A 133 -1.11 -8.94 4.90
N GLY A 134 0.12 -8.88 5.43
CA GLY A 134 0.83 -10.03 6.01
C GLY A 134 0.39 -10.39 7.44
N ILE A 135 -0.37 -9.52 8.09
CA ILE A 135 -0.95 -9.78 9.41
C ILE A 135 -2.16 -10.73 9.27
N ASN A 136 -2.33 -11.62 10.23
CA ASN A 136 -3.46 -12.53 10.33
C ASN A 136 -3.68 -12.95 11.80
N ASP A 137 -4.76 -13.66 12.06
CA ASP A 137 -5.12 -14.08 13.43
C ASP A 137 -4.05 -14.96 14.12
N ALA A 138 -3.23 -15.67 13.34
CA ALA A 138 -2.17 -16.52 13.89
C ALA A 138 -0.90 -15.75 14.26
N ASN A 139 -0.66 -14.56 13.73
CA ASN A 139 0.58 -13.81 13.95
C ASN A 139 0.41 -12.44 14.61
N ILE A 140 -0.80 -11.90 14.68
CA ILE A 140 -1.05 -10.54 15.17
C ILE A 140 -0.63 -10.34 16.63
N GLU A 141 -0.92 -11.31 17.48
CA GLU A 141 -0.54 -11.29 18.90
C GLU A 141 0.98 -11.37 19.05
N TYR A 142 1.63 -12.27 18.32
CA TYR A 142 3.07 -12.40 18.31
C TYR A 142 3.77 -11.11 17.86
N LEU A 143 3.30 -10.51 16.78
CA LEU A 143 3.82 -9.24 16.27
C LEU A 143 3.70 -8.12 17.30
N ALA A 144 2.53 -7.99 17.95
CA ALA A 144 2.29 -6.96 18.95
C ALA A 144 3.16 -7.15 20.20
N ASN A 145 3.31 -8.38 20.69
CA ASN A 145 4.18 -8.70 21.83
C ASN A 145 5.67 -8.45 21.50
N SER A 146 6.12 -8.83 20.32
CA SER A 146 7.49 -8.58 19.85
C SER A 146 7.78 -7.08 19.77
N LEU A 147 6.85 -6.30 19.22
CA LEU A 147 6.94 -4.84 19.19
C LEU A 147 7.01 -4.23 20.59
N ALA A 148 6.16 -4.70 21.51
CA ALA A 148 6.18 -4.27 22.92
C ALA A 148 7.51 -4.53 23.61
N THR A 149 8.15 -5.65 23.29
CA THR A 149 9.44 -6.01 23.88
C THR A 149 10.55 -5.05 23.45
N VAL A 150 10.63 -4.71 22.17
CA VAL A 150 11.66 -3.81 21.65
C VAL A 150 11.43 -2.34 22.00
N LEU A 151 10.21 -1.95 22.36
CA LEU A 151 9.86 -0.59 22.77
C LEU A 151 10.10 -0.33 24.27
N LYS A 152 10.23 -1.37 25.09
CA LYS A 152 10.43 -1.27 26.54
C LYS A 152 11.91 -1.19 26.96
N VAL A 153 12.82 -1.20 26.02
CA VAL A 153 14.27 -1.14 26.26
C VAL A 153 14.77 0.30 26.37
#